data_d228855d98b524862be68714a838cf88
#
_entry.id   d228855d98b524862be68714a838cf88
#
_cell.length_a   1.000
_cell.length_b   1.000
_cell.length_c   1.000
_cell.angle_alpha   90.00
_cell.angle_beta   90.00
_cell.angle_gamma   90.00
#
_symmetry.space_group_name_H-M   'P 1'
#
loop_
_entity.id
_entity.type
_entity.pdbx_description
1 polymer ?
#
loop_
_entity_poly.entity_id
_entity_poly.type
_entity_poly.pdbx_seq_one_letter_code
_entity_poly.pdbx_strand_id
1 'polypeptide(L)'
;MTLVNRWYQVIKLLVDHKGMSLQELQEKLAASPQTVRKNIDTLNDELIGIAQIIQKENLFQLEINNFEGFEEVLSGRLKRESDFNSSSKRVSYIIKRLIEEDQFISTYDLSEELAVSRGTVNKDIKRMKELIAPWQVAVVGTPNRGIHLEGKEFDLRLLHVNYVQEYFEEQFLHETTKQMIQKIIKETRLAKQDSFLLRRVVSIVLQRVLAGKLITELPPEYVDYVRHNEQIEELMYHLEITYNVTLSQWERSFISFPFNINTNHIRNSLLADEGLLADYFQKMMKKIHHSVVVEFDEDFLFSEMKDHLRNVMNRLVFHVECHDLFYGEIERQYPLAYELAKIGLQELGRLLNRCVPTVEFGYLALYFELALRGNYEAGAKKEIAVICSTGHGTALIIQRQLEKVLGPDIQIAHFSEEEAERRELNQYFAIFTTIPLKNIRPQTPMIHLTNLFNDTWLRNEWQRAKEIRSVESQNIHMTYQLLENTQGYRANIQKMIADLEAEKLVDPQFIERIFTREDQQTTIFESGIAFPHTINQALPTIILSIGVFEESLVTPEGKVDVILLLGIPEELTATVEAELLQLYDRLFTIAGDEHLRNELRKQRDVLAVKEWMQRKGIII
;
A
#
# COMPACT_ATOMS: atom_id res chain seq x y z
N MET A 1 -28.23 -1.19 -4.91
CA MET A 1 -27.46 -0.59 -3.82
C MET A 1 -28.34 0.48 -3.17
N THR A 2 -28.48 0.48 -1.84
CA THR A 2 -29.32 1.47 -1.15
C THR A 2 -28.66 2.84 -1.12
N LEU A 3 -29.46 3.91 -0.93
CA LEU A 3 -28.99 5.28 -0.89
C LEU A 3 -27.87 5.49 0.13
N VAL A 4 -28.08 5.05 1.37
CA VAL A 4 -27.11 5.15 2.47
C VAL A 4 -25.78 4.43 2.16
N ASN A 5 -25.82 3.25 1.56
CA ASN A 5 -24.58 2.55 1.17
C ASN A 5 -23.79 3.29 0.08
N ARG A 6 -24.49 3.93 -0.86
CA ARG A 6 -23.84 4.77 -1.86
C ARG A 6 -23.20 6.00 -1.21
N TRP A 7 -23.84 6.57 -0.20
CA TRP A 7 -23.27 7.69 0.57
C TRP A 7 -21.95 7.29 1.24
N TYR A 8 -21.93 6.15 1.92
CA TYR A 8 -20.69 5.64 2.52
C TYR A 8 -19.61 5.32 1.48
N GLN A 9 -20.00 4.81 0.32
CA GLN A 9 -19.04 4.59 -0.77
C GLN A 9 -18.50 5.90 -1.32
N VAL A 10 -19.35 6.92 -1.53
CA VAL A 10 -18.90 8.26 -1.94
C VAL A 10 -17.96 8.84 -0.90
N ILE A 11 -18.33 8.79 0.38
CA ILE A 11 -17.48 9.27 1.47
C ILE A 11 -16.15 8.51 1.49
N LYS A 12 -16.17 7.18 1.47
CA LYS A 12 -14.95 6.34 1.47
C LYS A 12 -14.06 6.70 0.28
N LEU A 13 -14.61 6.75 -0.92
CA LEU A 13 -13.86 7.12 -2.12
C LEU A 13 -13.21 8.51 -2.01
N LEU A 14 -13.90 9.49 -1.44
CA LEU A 14 -13.38 10.85 -1.28
C LEU A 14 -12.46 11.00 -0.06
N VAL A 15 -12.55 10.12 0.94
CA VAL A 15 -11.58 10.00 2.04
C VAL A 15 -10.29 9.36 1.54
N ASP A 16 -10.39 8.32 0.71
CA ASP A 16 -9.24 7.57 0.20
C ASP A 16 -8.54 8.28 -0.97
N HIS A 17 -9.11 9.38 -1.52
CA HIS A 17 -8.56 10.11 -2.66
C HIS A 17 -8.65 11.63 -2.43
N LYS A 18 -7.59 12.37 -2.74
CA LYS A 18 -7.56 13.86 -2.61
C LYS A 18 -8.64 14.57 -3.44
N GLY A 19 -9.16 13.91 -4.46
CA GLY A 19 -10.23 14.38 -5.32
C GLY A 19 -10.49 13.39 -6.44
N MET A 20 -11.76 13.30 -6.88
CA MET A 20 -12.17 12.39 -7.94
C MET A 20 -13.03 13.12 -8.97
N SER A 21 -12.82 12.81 -10.24
CA SER A 21 -13.67 13.31 -11.31
C SER A 21 -15.06 12.64 -11.30
N LEU A 22 -16.02 13.28 -11.94
CA LEU A 22 -17.36 12.69 -12.08
C LEU A 22 -17.31 11.32 -12.77
N GLN A 23 -16.42 11.16 -13.75
CA GLN A 23 -16.27 9.92 -14.51
C GLN A 23 -15.74 8.80 -13.61
N GLU A 24 -14.70 9.03 -12.84
CA GLU A 24 -14.15 8.05 -11.88
C GLU A 24 -15.19 7.63 -10.84
N LEU A 25 -15.94 8.60 -10.29
CA LEU A 25 -17.04 8.31 -9.37
C LEU A 25 -18.13 7.45 -10.01
N GLN A 26 -18.48 7.70 -11.28
CA GLN A 26 -19.46 6.90 -12.02
C GLN A 26 -19.00 5.45 -12.19
N GLU A 27 -17.76 5.25 -12.60
CA GLU A 27 -17.17 3.93 -12.81
C GLU A 27 -17.12 3.14 -11.50
N LYS A 28 -16.58 3.74 -10.42
CA LYS A 28 -16.46 3.07 -9.12
C LYS A 28 -17.81 2.82 -8.42
N LEU A 29 -18.78 3.71 -8.61
CA LEU A 29 -20.12 3.57 -8.02
C LEU A 29 -21.11 2.81 -8.92
N ALA A 30 -20.73 2.47 -10.15
CA ALA A 30 -21.61 1.90 -11.18
C ALA A 30 -22.95 2.68 -11.27
N ALA A 31 -22.87 4.02 -11.36
CA ALA A 31 -24.01 4.90 -11.28
C ALA A 31 -24.00 5.96 -12.39
N SER A 32 -25.19 6.46 -12.79
CA SER A 32 -25.30 7.55 -13.78
C SER A 32 -24.79 8.89 -13.21
N PRO A 33 -24.35 9.84 -14.08
CA PRO A 33 -23.91 11.16 -13.65
C PRO A 33 -24.91 11.89 -12.76
N GLN A 34 -26.18 11.80 -13.12
CA GLN A 34 -27.27 12.42 -12.36
C GLN A 34 -27.44 11.77 -10.98
N THR A 35 -27.27 10.45 -10.89
CA THR A 35 -27.34 9.72 -9.63
C THR A 35 -26.18 10.10 -8.71
N VAL A 36 -24.96 10.24 -9.25
CA VAL A 36 -23.78 10.64 -8.47
C VAL A 36 -23.98 12.06 -7.92
N ARG A 37 -24.37 13.02 -8.77
CA ARG A 37 -24.63 14.42 -8.33
C ARG A 37 -25.72 14.48 -7.26
N LYS A 38 -26.86 13.81 -7.48
CA LYS A 38 -27.94 13.76 -6.50
C LYS A 38 -27.49 13.15 -5.15
N ASN A 39 -26.64 12.13 -5.18
CA ASN A 39 -26.09 11.56 -3.94
C ASN A 39 -25.18 12.56 -3.22
N ILE A 40 -24.36 13.30 -3.95
CA ILE A 40 -23.48 14.34 -3.39
C ILE A 40 -24.30 15.47 -2.79
N ASP A 41 -25.33 15.96 -3.49
CA ASP A 41 -26.22 17.02 -2.97
C ASP A 41 -26.90 16.58 -1.67
N THR A 42 -27.49 15.37 -1.66
CA THR A 42 -28.14 14.84 -0.46
C THR A 42 -27.15 14.60 0.67
N LEU A 43 -25.92 14.12 0.36
CA LEU A 43 -24.86 13.98 1.37
C LEU A 43 -24.45 15.31 1.98
N ASN A 44 -24.35 16.37 1.19
CA ASN A 44 -24.04 17.70 1.68
C ASN A 44 -25.13 18.22 2.65
N ASP A 45 -26.41 17.89 2.38
CA ASP A 45 -27.50 18.21 3.29
C ASP A 45 -27.38 17.45 4.63
N GLU A 46 -27.04 16.16 4.58
CA GLU A 46 -26.87 15.31 5.78
C GLU A 46 -25.60 15.63 6.57
N LEU A 47 -24.58 16.20 5.93
CA LEU A 47 -23.29 16.54 6.53
C LEU A 47 -23.18 18.01 6.94
N ILE A 48 -24.28 18.79 6.95
CA ILE A 48 -24.27 20.21 7.35
C ILE A 48 -23.56 20.41 8.69
N GLY A 49 -22.56 21.30 8.69
CA GLY A 49 -21.76 21.61 9.86
C GLY A 49 -20.68 20.57 10.21
N ILE A 50 -20.65 19.42 9.53
CA ILE A 50 -19.70 18.33 9.75
C ILE A 50 -18.66 18.31 8.63
N ALA A 51 -19.10 18.17 7.38
CA ALA A 51 -18.26 18.14 6.21
C ALA A 51 -19.02 18.62 4.98
N GLN A 52 -18.31 18.90 3.90
CA GLN A 52 -18.91 19.28 2.62
C GLN A 52 -18.12 18.69 1.46
N ILE A 53 -18.83 18.14 0.48
CA ILE A 53 -18.25 17.72 -0.79
C ILE A 53 -18.35 18.89 -1.76
N ILE A 54 -17.20 19.43 -2.15
CA ILE A 54 -17.09 20.58 -3.06
C ILE A 54 -16.52 20.14 -4.41
N GLN A 55 -16.78 20.92 -5.46
CA GLN A 55 -16.17 20.71 -6.77
C GLN A 55 -15.11 21.79 -7.04
N LYS A 56 -13.84 21.40 -7.16
CA LYS A 56 -12.72 22.27 -7.56
C LYS A 56 -12.04 21.65 -8.79
N GLU A 57 -11.77 22.45 -9.81
CA GLU A 57 -11.04 22.04 -11.03
C GLU A 57 -11.56 20.72 -11.67
N ASN A 58 -12.89 20.56 -11.71
CA ASN A 58 -13.60 19.34 -12.15
C ASN A 58 -13.44 18.10 -11.26
N LEU A 59 -12.82 18.20 -10.11
CA LEU A 59 -12.71 17.13 -9.12
C LEU A 59 -13.63 17.39 -7.93
N PHE A 60 -14.33 16.36 -7.46
CA PHE A 60 -15.04 16.36 -6.19
C PHE A 60 -14.05 16.09 -5.06
N GLN A 61 -14.07 16.92 -4.04
CA GLN A 61 -13.18 16.85 -2.87
C GLN A 61 -14.02 16.96 -1.61
N LEU A 62 -13.62 16.26 -0.56
CA LEU A 62 -14.26 16.31 0.75
C LEU A 62 -13.51 17.30 1.64
N GLU A 63 -14.23 18.33 2.12
CA GLU A 63 -13.74 19.26 3.14
C GLU A 63 -14.42 18.93 4.48
N ILE A 64 -13.62 18.65 5.51
CA ILE A 64 -14.10 18.29 6.83
C ILE A 64 -13.99 19.50 7.75
N ASN A 65 -15.13 19.99 8.25
CA ASN A 65 -15.22 21.15 9.14
C ASN A 65 -15.20 20.74 10.62
N ASN A 66 -15.75 19.57 10.92
CA ASN A 66 -15.81 19.00 12.26
C ASN A 66 -15.37 17.53 12.22
N PHE A 67 -14.11 17.28 12.57
CA PHE A 67 -13.54 15.94 12.55
C PHE A 67 -14.25 14.99 13.52
N GLU A 68 -14.69 15.48 14.68
CA GLU A 68 -15.40 14.67 15.66
C GLU A 68 -16.74 14.15 15.12
N GLY A 69 -17.55 15.04 14.58
CA GLY A 69 -18.81 14.68 13.95
C GLY A 69 -18.61 13.80 12.72
N PHE A 70 -17.54 14.03 11.95
CA PHE A 70 -17.25 13.22 10.76
C PHE A 70 -16.85 11.79 11.10
N GLU A 71 -16.08 11.58 12.16
CA GLU A 71 -15.77 10.23 12.63
C GLU A 71 -17.01 9.49 13.16
N GLU A 72 -17.97 10.19 13.74
CA GLU A 72 -19.27 9.58 14.09
C GLU A 72 -20.03 9.13 12.83
N VAL A 73 -19.97 9.92 11.76
CA VAL A 73 -20.53 9.51 10.46
C VAL A 73 -19.82 8.26 9.96
N LEU A 74 -18.48 8.24 9.92
CA LEU A 74 -17.70 7.07 9.51
C LEU A 74 -17.98 5.84 10.39
N SER A 75 -18.19 6.04 11.70
CA SER A 75 -18.53 4.95 12.64
C SER A 75 -19.93 4.37 12.46
N GLY A 76 -20.71 4.87 11.51
CA GLY A 76 -21.98 4.27 11.11
C GLY A 76 -23.24 5.03 11.53
N ARG A 77 -23.16 6.29 11.96
CA ARG A 77 -24.35 7.09 12.36
C ARG A 77 -25.47 7.02 11.30
N LEU A 78 -25.16 7.30 10.04
CA LEU A 78 -26.15 7.26 8.95
C LEU A 78 -26.67 5.85 8.67
N LYS A 79 -25.85 4.82 8.93
CA LYS A 79 -26.29 3.42 8.78
C LYS A 79 -27.31 3.04 9.86
N ARG A 80 -27.08 3.49 11.10
CA ARG A 80 -28.02 3.22 12.21
C ARG A 80 -29.39 3.89 12.01
N GLU A 81 -29.38 5.10 11.49
CA GLU A 81 -30.60 5.87 11.17
C GLU A 81 -31.36 5.34 9.94
N SER A 82 -30.76 4.44 9.15
CA SER A 82 -31.41 3.85 7.98
C SER A 82 -32.56 2.89 8.39
N ASP A 83 -33.56 2.78 7.55
CA ASP A 83 -34.70 1.86 7.71
C ASP A 83 -34.44 0.48 7.07
N PHE A 84 -35.38 -0.47 7.25
CA PHE A 84 -35.32 -1.79 6.63
C PHE A 84 -35.60 -1.79 5.12
N ASN A 85 -35.84 -0.66 4.47
CA ASN A 85 -35.77 -0.56 3.02
C ASN A 85 -34.34 -0.81 2.51
N SER A 86 -33.34 -0.57 3.37
CA SER A 86 -31.94 -0.89 3.09
C SER A 86 -31.70 -2.40 3.08
N SER A 87 -31.31 -2.96 1.92
CA SER A 87 -30.90 -4.37 1.84
C SER A 87 -29.71 -4.68 2.75
N SER A 88 -28.80 -3.74 2.95
CA SER A 88 -27.64 -3.94 3.85
C SER A 88 -28.07 -3.99 5.31
N LYS A 89 -29.01 -3.15 5.74
CA LYS A 89 -29.56 -3.23 7.10
C LYS A 89 -30.30 -4.55 7.31
N ARG A 90 -31.06 -5.02 6.31
CA ARG A 90 -31.73 -6.34 6.39
C ARG A 90 -30.71 -7.49 6.46
N VAL A 91 -29.65 -7.44 5.62
CA VAL A 91 -28.58 -8.45 5.67
C VAL A 91 -27.92 -8.45 7.06
N SER A 92 -27.59 -7.27 7.60
CA SER A 92 -27.04 -7.15 8.96
C SER A 92 -27.99 -7.68 10.04
N TYR A 93 -29.30 -7.44 9.88
CA TYR A 93 -30.32 -8.01 10.76
C TYR A 93 -30.37 -9.54 10.67
N ILE A 94 -30.33 -10.11 9.47
CA ILE A 94 -30.29 -11.56 9.28
C ILE A 94 -29.05 -12.16 9.94
N ILE A 95 -27.86 -11.55 9.76
CA ILE A 95 -26.62 -11.99 10.42
C ILE A 95 -26.81 -11.94 11.95
N LYS A 96 -27.33 -10.84 12.49
CA LYS A 96 -27.61 -10.67 13.92
C LYS A 96 -28.46 -11.81 14.45
N ARG A 97 -29.62 -12.03 13.83
CA ARG A 97 -30.58 -13.07 14.24
C ARG A 97 -29.97 -14.47 14.19
N LEU A 98 -29.18 -14.78 13.16
CA LEU A 98 -28.52 -16.09 13.01
C LEU A 98 -27.35 -16.29 13.99
N ILE A 99 -26.72 -15.22 14.50
CA ILE A 99 -25.68 -15.31 15.55
C ILE A 99 -26.32 -15.47 16.94
N GLU A 100 -27.45 -14.80 17.18
CA GLU A 100 -28.16 -14.83 18.48
C GLU A 100 -28.94 -16.13 18.70
N GLU A 101 -29.43 -16.75 17.62
CA GLU A 101 -30.29 -17.93 17.68
C GLU A 101 -29.49 -19.21 17.39
N ASP A 102 -29.60 -20.19 18.27
CA ASP A 102 -28.95 -21.50 18.10
C ASP A 102 -29.73 -22.45 17.17
N GLN A 103 -30.95 -22.08 16.83
CA GLN A 103 -31.84 -22.90 16.02
C GLN A 103 -31.91 -22.37 14.59
N PHE A 104 -32.42 -23.23 13.69
CA PHE A 104 -32.70 -22.82 12.33
C PHE A 104 -33.82 -21.78 12.29
N ILE A 105 -33.57 -20.68 11.59
CA ILE A 105 -34.54 -19.61 11.35
C ILE A 105 -35.14 -19.80 9.95
N SER A 106 -36.43 -19.83 9.84
CA SER A 106 -37.10 -19.99 8.55
C SER A 106 -37.09 -18.67 7.76
N THR A 107 -37.10 -18.75 6.43
CA THR A 107 -37.28 -17.57 5.57
C THR A 107 -38.64 -16.90 5.75
N TYR A 108 -39.61 -17.63 6.30
CA TYR A 108 -40.91 -17.08 6.67
C TYR A 108 -40.78 -16.14 7.87
N ASP A 109 -40.17 -16.60 8.95
CA ASP A 109 -39.99 -15.80 10.16
C ASP A 109 -39.20 -14.51 9.84
N LEU A 110 -38.10 -14.63 9.09
CA LEU A 110 -37.33 -13.47 8.63
C LEU A 110 -38.19 -12.53 7.77
N SER A 111 -39.12 -13.03 6.95
CA SER A 111 -39.98 -12.17 6.12
C SER A 111 -40.99 -11.40 6.95
N GLU A 112 -41.53 -12.00 8.00
CA GLU A 112 -42.44 -11.37 8.96
C GLU A 112 -41.70 -10.31 9.80
N GLU A 113 -40.54 -10.69 10.39
CA GLU A 113 -39.72 -9.77 11.21
C GLU A 113 -39.25 -8.52 10.42
N LEU A 114 -38.90 -8.71 9.17
CA LEU A 114 -38.40 -7.63 8.30
C LEU A 114 -39.52 -6.89 7.52
N ALA A 115 -40.77 -7.36 7.61
CA ALA A 115 -41.92 -6.86 6.86
C ALA A 115 -41.66 -6.77 5.34
N VAL A 116 -41.01 -7.79 4.76
CA VAL A 116 -40.73 -7.90 3.32
C VAL A 116 -41.13 -9.24 2.74
N SER A 117 -41.21 -9.35 1.41
CA SER A 117 -41.53 -10.61 0.75
C SER A 117 -40.45 -11.69 0.97
N ARG A 118 -40.83 -12.98 1.00
CA ARG A 118 -39.86 -14.09 1.02
C ARG A 118 -38.88 -14.06 -0.12
N GLY A 119 -39.31 -13.57 -1.30
CA GLY A 119 -38.40 -13.35 -2.46
C GLY A 119 -37.32 -12.33 -2.17
N THR A 120 -37.62 -11.28 -1.40
CA THR A 120 -36.66 -10.27 -0.94
C THR A 120 -35.67 -10.88 0.05
N VAL A 121 -36.18 -11.65 1.04
CA VAL A 121 -35.32 -12.34 2.03
C VAL A 121 -34.35 -13.30 1.34
N ASN A 122 -34.82 -14.08 0.35
CA ASN A 122 -33.94 -15.00 -0.39
C ASN A 122 -32.82 -14.25 -1.15
N LYS A 123 -33.09 -13.07 -1.72
CA LYS A 123 -32.07 -12.22 -2.33
C LYS A 123 -31.08 -11.70 -1.29
N ASP A 124 -31.57 -11.29 -0.12
CA ASP A 124 -30.72 -10.81 0.96
C ASP A 124 -29.87 -11.94 1.55
N ILE A 125 -30.40 -13.17 1.68
CA ILE A 125 -29.63 -14.36 2.08
C ILE A 125 -28.53 -14.68 1.05
N LYS A 126 -28.83 -14.60 -0.25
CA LYS A 126 -27.79 -14.79 -1.28
C LYS A 126 -26.68 -13.78 -1.13
N ARG A 127 -27.02 -12.51 -0.96
CA ARG A 127 -26.05 -11.43 -0.73
C ARG A 127 -25.25 -11.63 0.56
N MET A 128 -25.90 -12.07 1.64
CA MET A 128 -25.23 -12.43 2.89
C MET A 128 -24.18 -13.51 2.66
N LYS A 129 -24.52 -14.59 1.93
CA LYS A 129 -23.56 -15.66 1.60
C LYS A 129 -22.35 -15.17 0.84
N GLU A 130 -22.52 -14.25 -0.12
CA GLU A 130 -21.44 -13.63 -0.86
C GLU A 130 -20.57 -12.75 0.08
N LEU A 131 -21.19 -12.02 1.01
CA LEU A 131 -20.52 -11.13 1.96
C LEU A 131 -19.67 -11.90 2.98
N ILE A 132 -20.17 -13.04 3.48
CA ILE A 132 -19.48 -13.83 4.50
C ILE A 132 -18.54 -14.90 3.92
N ALA A 133 -18.50 -15.09 2.60
CA ALA A 133 -17.64 -16.08 1.95
C ALA A 133 -16.14 -15.99 2.32
N PRO A 134 -15.55 -14.79 2.52
CA PRO A 134 -14.15 -14.67 2.98
C PRO A 134 -13.94 -15.05 4.45
N TRP A 135 -15.01 -15.25 5.21
CA TRP A 135 -14.96 -15.58 6.64
C TRP A 135 -15.05 -17.08 6.83
N GLN A 136 -14.51 -17.59 7.93
CA GLN A 136 -14.59 -19.02 8.25
C GLN A 136 -15.98 -19.40 8.84
N VAL A 137 -17.03 -18.90 8.21
CA VAL A 137 -18.42 -19.10 8.62
C VAL A 137 -19.26 -19.57 7.42
N ALA A 138 -20.05 -20.61 7.61
CA ALA A 138 -20.92 -21.17 6.60
C ALA A 138 -22.40 -20.92 6.91
N VAL A 139 -23.23 -20.68 5.87
CA VAL A 139 -24.69 -20.67 5.99
C VAL A 139 -25.21 -22.04 5.61
N VAL A 140 -25.65 -22.78 6.60
CA VAL A 140 -26.23 -24.12 6.42
C VAL A 140 -27.75 -24.03 6.34
N GLY A 141 -28.30 -24.60 5.29
CA GLY A 141 -29.76 -24.65 5.07
C GLY A 141 -30.30 -26.08 5.17
N THR A 142 -31.38 -26.26 5.91
CA THR A 142 -32.09 -27.53 5.98
C THR A 142 -33.51 -27.38 5.42
N PRO A 143 -33.95 -28.24 4.47
CA PRO A 143 -35.30 -28.18 3.94
C PRO A 143 -36.36 -28.20 5.05
N ASN A 144 -37.35 -27.30 4.97
CA ASN A 144 -38.44 -27.10 5.92
C ASN A 144 -38.05 -26.70 7.35
N ARG A 145 -36.76 -26.48 7.63
CA ARG A 145 -36.27 -25.98 8.93
C ARG A 145 -35.77 -24.53 8.85
N GLY A 146 -35.15 -24.15 7.74
CA GLY A 146 -34.57 -22.81 7.57
C GLY A 146 -33.06 -22.82 7.44
N ILE A 147 -32.42 -21.77 7.90
CA ILE A 147 -30.96 -21.55 7.82
C ILE A 147 -30.39 -21.28 9.22
N HIS A 148 -29.10 -21.60 9.41
CA HIS A 148 -28.31 -21.20 10.56
C HIS A 148 -26.86 -20.97 10.15
N LEU A 149 -26.05 -20.34 11.02
CA LEU A 149 -24.61 -20.13 10.80
C LEU A 149 -23.81 -21.22 11.52
N GLU A 150 -22.84 -21.77 10.82
CA GLU A 150 -21.81 -22.66 11.38
C GLU A 150 -20.44 -22.00 11.29
N GLY A 151 -19.76 -21.84 12.42
CA GLY A 151 -18.43 -21.25 12.52
C GLY A 151 -17.93 -21.27 13.95
N LYS A 152 -16.64 -20.96 14.14
CA LYS A 152 -16.07 -20.77 15.47
C LYS A 152 -16.64 -19.50 16.10
N GLU A 153 -16.80 -19.50 17.42
CA GLU A 153 -17.29 -18.33 18.17
C GLU A 153 -16.48 -17.06 17.88
N PHE A 154 -15.18 -17.21 17.69
CA PHE A 154 -14.29 -16.12 17.28
C PHE A 154 -14.77 -15.45 15.98
N ASP A 155 -15.01 -16.24 14.93
CA ASP A 155 -15.43 -15.72 13.62
C ASP A 155 -16.84 -15.13 13.65
N LEU A 156 -17.76 -15.75 14.41
CA LEU A 156 -19.12 -15.25 14.61
C LEU A 156 -19.12 -13.87 15.28
N ARG A 157 -18.27 -13.66 16.31
CA ARG A 157 -18.15 -12.35 16.95
C ARG A 157 -17.54 -11.30 16.03
N LEU A 158 -16.55 -11.67 15.23
CA LEU A 158 -15.98 -10.75 14.25
C LEU A 158 -17.01 -10.34 13.18
N LEU A 159 -17.84 -11.27 12.72
CA LEU A 159 -18.96 -10.92 11.84
C LEU A 159 -19.92 -9.94 12.52
N HIS A 160 -20.23 -10.16 13.79
CA HIS A 160 -21.10 -9.26 14.55
C HIS A 160 -20.48 -7.86 14.67
N VAL A 161 -19.20 -7.76 15.04
CA VAL A 161 -18.48 -6.48 15.17
C VAL A 161 -18.45 -5.72 13.84
N ASN A 162 -18.19 -6.41 12.73
CA ASN A 162 -17.99 -5.76 11.44
C ASN A 162 -19.29 -5.45 10.68
N TYR A 163 -20.33 -6.28 10.81
CA TYR A 163 -21.53 -6.12 10.00
C TYR A 163 -22.78 -5.77 10.79
N VAL A 164 -22.90 -6.20 12.04
CA VAL A 164 -24.11 -5.98 12.83
C VAL A 164 -24.07 -4.63 13.55
N GLN A 165 -23.00 -4.36 14.28
CA GLN A 165 -22.93 -3.17 15.14
C GLN A 165 -22.82 -1.85 14.38
N GLU A 166 -22.57 -1.87 13.09
CA GLU A 166 -22.67 -0.69 12.25
C GLU A 166 -24.12 -0.19 12.08
N TYR A 167 -25.09 -1.13 12.14
CA TYR A 167 -26.51 -0.84 11.92
C TYR A 167 -27.35 -0.90 13.20
N PHE A 168 -26.88 -1.65 14.20
CA PHE A 168 -27.59 -1.92 15.43
C PHE A 168 -26.69 -1.65 16.64
N GLU A 169 -26.79 -0.45 17.19
CA GLU A 169 -26.12 -0.13 18.45
C GLU A 169 -26.95 -0.67 19.61
N GLU A 170 -26.37 -1.55 20.38
CA GLU A 170 -27.03 -2.12 21.54
C GLU A 170 -26.64 -1.33 22.79
N GLN A 171 -27.64 -0.84 23.53
CA GLN A 171 -27.43 -0.19 24.83
C GLN A 171 -27.24 -1.24 25.94
N PHE A 172 -26.34 -2.19 25.71
CA PHE A 172 -26.12 -3.30 26.62
C PHE A 172 -25.22 -2.91 27.81
N LEU A 173 -24.27 -2.02 27.58
CA LEU A 173 -23.28 -1.65 28.60
C LEU A 173 -23.87 -0.75 29.67
N HIS A 174 -23.60 -1.08 30.94
CA HIS A 174 -23.91 -0.24 32.07
C HIS A 174 -23.16 1.09 31.98
N GLU A 175 -23.73 2.15 32.56
CA GLU A 175 -23.13 3.49 32.51
C GLU A 175 -21.73 3.53 33.14
N THR A 176 -21.55 2.80 34.26
CA THR A 176 -20.25 2.64 34.91
C THR A 176 -19.20 2.01 34.01
N THR A 177 -19.59 1.05 33.15
CA THR A 177 -18.71 0.40 32.17
C THR A 177 -18.34 1.36 31.04
N LYS A 178 -19.30 2.16 30.56
CA LYS A 178 -19.01 3.19 29.56
C LYS A 178 -17.99 4.21 30.08
N GLN A 179 -18.15 4.64 31.35
CA GLN A 179 -17.20 5.54 32.03
C GLN A 179 -15.82 4.90 32.18
N MET A 180 -15.75 3.60 32.57
CA MET A 180 -14.50 2.86 32.67
C MET A 180 -13.80 2.78 31.29
N ILE A 181 -14.51 2.41 30.24
CA ILE A 181 -13.96 2.37 28.87
C ILE A 181 -13.43 3.76 28.48
N GLN A 182 -14.16 4.84 28.76
CA GLN A 182 -13.67 6.19 28.48
C GLN A 182 -12.40 6.55 29.25
N LYS A 183 -12.29 6.14 30.52
CA LYS A 183 -11.07 6.30 31.33
C LYS A 183 -9.90 5.62 30.68
N ILE A 184 -10.06 4.32 30.33
CA ILE A 184 -9.00 3.52 29.69
C ILE A 184 -8.58 4.10 28.33
N ILE A 185 -9.54 4.50 27.48
CA ILE A 185 -9.26 5.16 26.19
C ILE A 185 -8.37 6.40 26.40
N LYS A 186 -8.67 7.21 27.41
CA LYS A 186 -7.90 8.43 27.71
C LYS A 186 -6.49 8.12 28.22
N GLU A 187 -6.38 7.16 29.16
CA GLU A 187 -5.11 6.77 29.76
C GLU A 187 -4.18 6.09 28.74
N THR A 188 -4.74 5.23 27.90
CA THR A 188 -4.00 4.50 26.86
C THR A 188 -3.82 5.30 25.57
N ARG A 189 -4.42 6.50 25.45
CA ARG A 189 -4.42 7.33 24.25
C ARG A 189 -4.86 6.55 22.99
N LEU A 190 -5.85 5.67 23.17
CA LEU A 190 -6.36 4.86 22.07
C LEU A 190 -6.94 5.75 20.97
N ALA A 191 -6.64 5.47 19.72
CA ALA A 191 -7.17 6.22 18.59
C ALA A 191 -8.71 6.16 18.58
N LYS A 192 -9.36 7.20 18.06
CA LYS A 192 -10.82 7.32 18.14
C LYS A 192 -11.56 6.17 17.45
N GLN A 193 -11.06 5.73 16.28
CA GLN A 193 -11.61 4.57 15.59
C GLN A 193 -11.51 3.29 16.42
N ASP A 194 -10.35 3.05 17.02
CA ASP A 194 -10.11 1.89 17.89
C ASP A 194 -10.93 1.99 19.18
N SER A 195 -11.24 3.20 19.62
CA SER A 195 -12.14 3.46 20.76
C SER A 195 -13.59 3.01 20.49
N PHE A 196 -14.09 3.26 19.28
CA PHE A 196 -15.41 2.74 18.87
C PHE A 196 -15.37 1.21 18.76
N LEU A 197 -14.29 0.68 18.20
CA LEU A 197 -14.09 -0.77 18.09
C LEU A 197 -14.05 -1.43 19.48
N LEU A 198 -13.33 -0.86 20.45
CA LEU A 198 -13.28 -1.36 21.83
C LEU A 198 -14.67 -1.46 22.46
N ARG A 199 -15.50 -0.43 22.32
CA ARG A 199 -16.88 -0.45 22.86
C ARG A 199 -17.71 -1.58 22.26
N ARG A 200 -17.60 -1.77 20.94
CA ARG A 200 -18.29 -2.84 20.21
C ARG A 200 -17.82 -4.22 20.68
N VAL A 201 -16.50 -4.38 20.80
CA VAL A 201 -15.89 -5.64 21.25
C VAL A 201 -16.33 -5.99 22.66
N VAL A 202 -16.25 -5.04 23.61
CA VAL A 202 -16.70 -5.28 24.99
C VAL A 202 -18.18 -5.63 25.03
N SER A 203 -19.03 -4.94 24.27
CA SER A 203 -20.47 -5.22 24.23
C SER A 203 -20.77 -6.65 23.77
N ILE A 204 -20.18 -7.07 22.62
CA ILE A 204 -20.45 -8.41 22.09
C ILE A 204 -19.87 -9.52 22.97
N VAL A 205 -18.66 -9.30 23.54
CA VAL A 205 -18.06 -10.29 24.45
C VAL A 205 -18.97 -10.55 25.63
N LEU A 206 -19.42 -9.50 26.30
CA LEU A 206 -20.28 -9.66 27.47
C LEU A 206 -21.60 -10.34 27.13
N GLN A 207 -22.26 -9.99 26.02
CA GLN A 207 -23.48 -10.64 25.56
C GLN A 207 -23.28 -12.13 25.31
N ARG A 208 -22.18 -12.48 24.61
CA ARG A 208 -21.90 -13.88 24.28
C ARG A 208 -21.47 -14.70 25.49
N VAL A 209 -20.66 -14.13 26.38
CA VAL A 209 -20.24 -14.80 27.63
C VAL A 209 -21.45 -15.06 28.53
N LEU A 210 -22.34 -14.07 28.70
CA LEU A 210 -23.59 -14.25 29.48
C LEU A 210 -24.54 -15.27 28.88
N ALA A 211 -24.51 -15.44 27.54
CA ALA A 211 -25.23 -16.50 26.84
C ALA A 211 -24.53 -17.87 26.88
N GLY A 212 -23.38 -18.00 27.57
CA GLY A 212 -22.61 -19.24 27.67
C GLY A 212 -21.83 -19.59 26.40
N LYS A 213 -21.68 -18.67 25.45
CA LYS A 213 -20.97 -18.84 24.20
C LYS A 213 -19.53 -18.32 24.38
N LEU A 214 -18.59 -19.23 24.59
CA LEU A 214 -17.21 -18.88 24.92
C LEU A 214 -16.27 -19.12 23.76
N ILE A 215 -15.28 -18.22 23.60
CA ILE A 215 -14.13 -18.47 22.71
C ILE A 215 -13.26 -19.54 23.36
N THR A 216 -12.96 -20.59 22.62
CA THR A 216 -12.12 -21.72 23.08
C THR A 216 -10.69 -21.64 22.58
N GLU A 217 -10.47 -20.91 21.50
CA GLU A 217 -9.15 -20.67 20.90
C GLU A 217 -9.17 -19.39 20.07
N LEU A 218 -7.99 -18.77 19.93
CA LEU A 218 -7.73 -17.68 18.98
C LEU A 218 -6.76 -18.18 17.90
N PRO A 219 -6.73 -17.53 16.71
CA PRO A 219 -5.72 -17.83 15.70
C PRO A 219 -4.32 -17.74 16.30
N PRO A 220 -3.44 -18.74 16.05
CA PRO A 220 -2.09 -18.78 16.63
C PRO A 220 -1.19 -17.63 16.14
N GLU A 221 -1.58 -16.98 15.05
CA GLU A 221 -0.88 -15.83 14.47
C GLU A 221 -1.16 -14.52 15.20
N TYR A 222 -2.18 -14.49 16.06
CA TYR A 222 -2.48 -13.32 16.87
C TYR A 222 -1.46 -13.11 17.99
N VAL A 223 -0.85 -11.95 18.03
CA VAL A 223 0.10 -11.56 19.06
C VAL A 223 -0.50 -10.51 19.98
N ASP A 224 -0.79 -10.90 21.23
CA ASP A 224 -1.31 -10.03 22.28
C ASP A 224 -0.15 -9.45 23.10
N TYR A 225 0.39 -8.31 22.66
CA TYR A 225 1.50 -7.63 23.34
C TYR A 225 1.08 -6.61 24.41
N VAL A 226 -0.22 -6.40 24.58
CA VAL A 226 -0.76 -5.61 25.71
C VAL A 226 -1.23 -6.50 26.88
N ARG A 227 -1.08 -7.80 26.74
CA ARG A 227 -1.36 -8.77 27.82
C ARG A 227 -0.60 -8.37 29.08
N HIS A 228 -1.28 -8.30 30.22
CA HIS A 228 -0.75 -7.83 31.51
C HIS A 228 -0.46 -6.32 31.59
N ASN A 229 -1.00 -5.51 30.68
CA ASN A 229 -1.02 -4.07 30.87
C ASN A 229 -1.98 -3.70 32.00
N GLU A 230 -1.52 -2.90 32.99
CA GLU A 230 -2.29 -2.59 34.20
C GLU A 230 -3.65 -1.94 33.90
N GLN A 231 -3.70 -1.01 32.95
CA GLN A 231 -4.93 -0.32 32.59
C GLN A 231 -5.95 -1.27 31.95
N ILE A 232 -5.47 -2.20 31.13
CA ILE A 232 -6.33 -3.20 30.48
C ILE A 232 -6.81 -4.23 31.49
N GLU A 233 -5.96 -4.66 32.42
CA GLU A 233 -6.34 -5.55 33.51
C GLU A 233 -7.39 -4.87 34.45
N GLU A 234 -7.31 -3.58 34.68
CA GLU A 234 -8.33 -2.83 35.40
C GLU A 234 -9.70 -2.91 34.69
N LEU A 235 -9.72 -2.78 33.36
CA LEU A 235 -10.94 -2.96 32.57
C LEU A 235 -11.49 -4.38 32.74
N MET A 236 -10.63 -5.41 32.58
CA MET A 236 -11.06 -6.81 32.72
C MET A 236 -11.68 -7.09 34.08
N TYR A 237 -11.01 -6.64 35.15
CA TYR A 237 -11.52 -6.79 36.51
C TYR A 237 -12.88 -6.08 36.70
N HIS A 238 -13.01 -4.83 36.19
CA HIS A 238 -14.29 -4.12 36.23
C HIS A 238 -15.42 -4.90 35.54
N LEU A 239 -15.15 -5.49 34.36
CA LEU A 239 -16.15 -6.26 33.62
C LEU A 239 -16.58 -7.52 34.40
N GLU A 240 -15.60 -8.26 34.96
CA GLU A 240 -15.90 -9.47 35.75
C GLU A 240 -16.79 -9.18 36.98
N ILE A 241 -16.48 -8.11 37.71
CA ILE A 241 -17.25 -7.72 38.89
C ILE A 241 -18.64 -7.18 38.51
N THR A 242 -18.69 -6.26 37.53
CA THR A 242 -19.94 -5.56 37.19
C THR A 242 -20.98 -6.49 36.59
N TYR A 243 -20.57 -7.50 35.79
CA TYR A 243 -21.47 -8.40 35.10
C TYR A 243 -21.52 -9.80 35.73
N ASN A 244 -20.78 -10.02 36.81
CA ASN A 244 -20.66 -11.31 37.48
C ASN A 244 -20.30 -12.45 36.53
N VAL A 245 -19.25 -12.23 35.70
CA VAL A 245 -18.73 -13.20 34.73
C VAL A 245 -17.27 -13.50 35.01
N THR A 246 -16.78 -14.63 34.49
CA THR A 246 -15.34 -14.93 34.47
C THR A 246 -14.86 -14.91 33.04
N LEU A 247 -13.87 -14.09 32.76
CA LEU A 247 -13.27 -13.98 31.43
C LEU A 247 -12.07 -14.94 31.31
N SER A 248 -12.19 -15.90 30.38
CA SER A 248 -11.04 -16.77 30.03
C SER A 248 -9.91 -15.95 29.42
N GLN A 249 -8.71 -16.55 29.34
CA GLN A 249 -7.59 -15.89 28.64
C GLN A 249 -7.94 -15.50 27.19
N TRP A 250 -8.75 -16.29 26.50
CA TRP A 250 -9.18 -16.04 25.13
C TRP A 250 -10.15 -14.86 25.02
N GLU A 251 -11.07 -14.75 26.00
CA GLU A 251 -11.97 -13.60 26.10
C GLU A 251 -11.22 -12.31 26.37
N ARG A 252 -10.26 -12.35 27.29
CA ARG A 252 -9.39 -11.21 27.62
C ARG A 252 -8.59 -10.77 26.39
N SER A 253 -7.95 -11.70 25.69
CA SER A 253 -7.20 -11.41 24.47
C SER A 253 -8.10 -10.91 23.32
N PHE A 254 -9.35 -11.35 23.25
CA PHE A 254 -10.31 -10.81 22.28
C PHE A 254 -10.76 -9.38 22.67
N ILE A 255 -10.91 -9.06 23.95
CA ILE A 255 -11.21 -7.68 24.41
C ILE A 255 -10.02 -6.76 24.15
N SER A 256 -8.79 -7.25 24.27
CA SER A 256 -7.58 -6.43 24.13
C SER A 256 -7.15 -6.18 22.67
N PHE A 257 -7.71 -6.89 21.66
CA PHE A 257 -7.24 -6.73 20.29
C PHE A 257 -7.30 -5.30 19.73
N PRO A 258 -8.27 -4.41 20.09
CA PRO A 258 -8.27 -3.03 19.61
C PRO A 258 -7.03 -2.24 20.00
N PHE A 259 -6.32 -2.67 21.05
CA PHE A 259 -5.05 -2.06 21.46
C PHE A 259 -3.85 -2.65 20.70
N ASN A 260 -4.03 -3.76 19.99
CA ASN A 260 -2.97 -4.54 19.34
C ASN A 260 -2.92 -4.32 17.82
N ILE A 261 -3.70 -3.41 17.26
CA ILE A 261 -3.82 -3.23 15.81
C ILE A 261 -3.15 -1.95 15.29
N ASN A 262 -3.06 -0.89 16.11
CA ASN A 262 -2.52 0.40 15.72
C ASN A 262 -1.66 1.09 16.78
N THR A 263 -1.62 0.57 18.03
CA THR A 263 -1.07 1.32 19.15
C THR A 263 0.41 1.01 19.37
N ASN A 264 1.24 2.07 19.35
CA ASN A 264 2.67 1.97 19.67
C ASN A 264 3.00 2.43 21.12
N HIS A 265 1.98 2.85 21.91
CA HIS A 265 2.20 3.54 23.17
C HIS A 265 2.11 2.63 24.40
N ILE A 266 1.48 1.47 24.29
CA ILE A 266 1.27 0.53 25.40
C ILE A 266 2.20 -0.66 25.17
N ARG A 267 3.46 -0.53 25.54
CA ARG A 267 4.44 -1.62 25.36
C ARG A 267 4.73 -2.30 26.68
N ASN A 268 4.40 -3.58 26.80
CA ASN A 268 5.13 -4.50 27.65
C ASN A 268 6.19 -5.20 26.80
N SER A 269 7.40 -4.69 26.79
CA SER A 269 8.53 -5.14 25.96
C SER A 269 9.05 -6.56 26.30
N LEU A 270 8.44 -7.27 27.22
CA LEU A 270 9.01 -8.47 27.81
C LEU A 270 8.42 -9.81 27.32
N LEU A 271 7.38 -9.83 26.48
CA LEU A 271 6.64 -11.07 26.21
C LEU A 271 6.27 -11.35 24.73
N ALA A 272 6.72 -10.56 23.79
CA ALA A 272 6.42 -10.86 22.38
C ALA A 272 7.34 -11.99 21.91
N ASP A 273 6.77 -13.09 21.47
CA ASP A 273 7.50 -14.12 20.74
C ASP A 273 7.94 -13.54 19.39
N GLU A 274 9.12 -12.91 19.38
CA GLU A 274 9.71 -12.35 18.16
C GLU A 274 10.06 -13.46 17.16
N GLY A 275 10.13 -14.74 17.61
CA GLY A 275 10.46 -15.88 16.76
C GLY A 275 9.41 -16.12 15.67
N LEU A 276 8.12 -16.04 16.00
CA LEU A 276 7.05 -16.18 15.02
C LEU A 276 7.10 -15.06 13.98
N LEU A 277 7.26 -13.82 14.42
CA LEU A 277 7.33 -12.65 13.55
C LEU A 277 8.55 -12.69 12.63
N ALA A 278 9.72 -13.10 13.17
CA ALA A 278 10.93 -13.28 12.41
C ALA A 278 10.79 -14.40 11.35
N ASP A 279 10.11 -15.51 11.66
CA ASP A 279 9.85 -16.58 10.70
C ASP A 279 8.98 -16.10 9.51
N TYR A 280 7.93 -15.33 9.78
CA TYR A 280 7.11 -14.72 8.71
C TYR A 280 7.92 -13.72 7.89
N PHE A 281 8.71 -12.87 8.54
CA PHE A 281 9.58 -11.93 7.87
C PHE A 281 10.57 -12.64 6.94
N GLN A 282 11.26 -13.67 7.41
CA GLN A 282 12.20 -14.44 6.59
C GLN A 282 11.53 -15.11 5.37
N LYS A 283 10.29 -15.59 5.52
CA LYS A 283 9.52 -16.12 4.38
C LYS A 283 9.17 -15.04 3.37
N MET A 284 8.81 -13.81 3.84
CA MET A 284 8.59 -12.66 2.98
C MET A 284 9.88 -12.29 2.23
N MET A 285 11.03 -12.19 2.92
CA MET A 285 12.33 -11.88 2.32
C MET A 285 12.73 -12.92 1.28
N LYS A 286 12.60 -14.20 1.61
CA LYS A 286 12.84 -15.28 0.64
C LYS A 286 12.01 -15.10 -0.64
N LYS A 287 10.73 -14.74 -0.52
CA LYS A 287 9.86 -14.49 -1.67
C LYS A 287 10.32 -13.27 -2.48
N ILE A 288 10.70 -12.19 -1.81
CA ILE A 288 11.20 -10.96 -2.44
C ILE A 288 12.48 -11.26 -3.23
N HIS A 289 13.49 -11.89 -2.63
CA HIS A 289 14.76 -12.21 -3.31
C HIS A 289 14.60 -13.20 -4.48
N HIS A 290 13.56 -14.04 -4.46
CA HIS A 290 13.21 -14.85 -5.64
C HIS A 290 12.57 -14.01 -6.75
N SER A 291 11.91 -12.92 -6.42
CA SER A 291 11.16 -12.09 -7.38
C SER A 291 12.01 -10.94 -7.94
N VAL A 292 12.90 -10.36 -7.15
CA VAL A 292 13.73 -9.20 -7.52
C VAL A 292 15.13 -9.39 -6.96
N VAL A 293 16.16 -9.14 -7.78
CA VAL A 293 17.56 -9.09 -7.31
C VAL A 293 17.81 -7.71 -6.72
N VAL A 294 17.81 -7.62 -5.41
CA VAL A 294 18.02 -6.37 -4.68
C VAL A 294 18.74 -6.69 -3.37
N GLU A 295 19.66 -5.84 -2.96
CA GLU A 295 20.39 -5.95 -1.69
C GLU A 295 20.00 -4.80 -0.77
N PHE A 296 19.74 -5.10 0.49
CA PHE A 296 19.54 -4.14 1.58
C PHE A 296 19.79 -4.83 2.92
N ASP A 297 19.97 -4.05 3.97
CA ASP A 297 20.17 -4.56 5.32
C ASP A 297 18.83 -5.11 5.88
N GLU A 298 18.68 -6.45 5.86
CA GLU A 298 17.48 -7.12 6.36
C GLU A 298 17.32 -7.00 7.87
N ASP A 299 18.42 -6.97 8.64
CA ASP A 299 18.38 -6.83 10.08
C ASP A 299 17.90 -5.43 10.48
N PHE A 300 18.41 -4.41 9.78
CA PHE A 300 17.92 -3.04 9.92
C PHE A 300 16.43 -2.96 9.53
N LEU A 301 16.05 -3.47 8.37
CA LEU A 301 14.67 -3.47 7.91
C LEU A 301 13.74 -4.14 8.93
N PHE A 302 14.10 -5.33 9.43
CA PHE A 302 13.31 -6.02 10.42
C PHE A 302 13.18 -5.22 11.72
N SER A 303 14.27 -4.63 12.20
CA SER A 303 14.24 -3.83 13.42
C SER A 303 13.28 -2.65 13.35
N GLU A 304 13.23 -1.98 12.18
CA GLU A 304 12.37 -0.82 11.96
C GLU A 304 10.90 -1.20 11.72
N MET A 305 10.65 -2.28 10.97
CA MET A 305 9.29 -2.62 10.55
C MET A 305 8.55 -3.61 11.46
N LYS A 306 9.24 -4.32 12.36
CA LYS A 306 8.67 -5.42 13.15
C LYS A 306 7.38 -5.08 13.90
N ASP A 307 7.31 -3.90 14.50
CA ASP A 307 6.12 -3.45 15.21
C ASP A 307 4.96 -3.16 14.25
N HIS A 308 5.25 -2.59 13.09
CA HIS A 308 4.25 -2.38 12.05
C HIS A 308 3.77 -3.71 11.46
N LEU A 309 4.68 -4.62 11.15
CA LEU A 309 4.36 -5.94 10.61
C LEU A 309 3.46 -6.74 11.57
N ARG A 310 3.73 -6.65 12.88
CA ARG A 310 2.87 -7.24 13.93
C ARG A 310 1.46 -6.65 13.90
N ASN A 311 1.35 -5.33 13.78
CA ASN A 311 0.04 -4.66 13.67
C ASN A 311 -0.70 -5.10 12.40
N VAL A 312 0.00 -5.22 11.25
CA VAL A 312 -0.57 -5.75 10.00
C VAL A 312 -1.10 -7.17 10.22
N MET A 313 -0.31 -8.07 10.80
CA MET A 313 -0.74 -9.44 11.09
C MET A 313 -2.00 -9.46 11.97
N ASN A 314 -2.04 -8.67 13.04
CA ASN A 314 -3.20 -8.58 13.92
C ASN A 314 -4.42 -8.00 13.18
N ARG A 315 -4.26 -6.95 12.35
CA ARG A 315 -5.36 -6.43 11.53
C ARG A 315 -5.90 -7.48 10.55
N LEU A 316 -5.03 -8.26 9.92
CA LEU A 316 -5.44 -9.35 9.04
C LEU A 316 -6.22 -10.44 9.80
N VAL A 317 -5.77 -10.81 10.99
CA VAL A 317 -6.46 -11.81 11.85
C VAL A 317 -7.86 -11.32 12.24
N PHE A 318 -8.00 -10.05 12.62
CA PHE A 318 -9.26 -9.46 13.08
C PHE A 318 -10.08 -8.77 11.99
N HIS A 319 -9.67 -8.84 10.71
CA HIS A 319 -10.32 -8.21 9.57
C HIS A 319 -10.56 -6.70 9.75
N VAL A 320 -9.58 -6.01 10.33
CA VAL A 320 -9.61 -4.55 10.51
C VAL A 320 -8.93 -3.89 9.32
N GLU A 321 -9.64 -2.98 8.66
CA GLU A 321 -9.09 -2.20 7.53
C GLU A 321 -8.43 -0.90 8.05
N CYS A 322 -7.33 -0.51 7.40
CA CYS A 322 -6.71 0.81 7.53
C CYS A 322 -7.23 1.78 6.46
N HIS A 323 -7.12 3.08 6.73
CA HIS A 323 -7.34 4.12 5.72
C HIS A 323 -6.03 4.48 5.03
N ASP A 324 -6.07 4.75 3.73
CA ASP A 324 -4.93 5.25 2.97
C ASP A 324 -4.74 6.75 3.23
N LEU A 325 -3.74 7.10 4.06
CA LEU A 325 -3.36 8.50 4.34
C LEU A 325 -2.56 9.14 3.19
N PHE A 326 -2.04 8.34 2.27
CA PHE A 326 -1.17 8.80 1.19
C PHE A 326 -1.86 8.84 -0.18
N TYR A 327 -3.12 8.39 -0.26
CA TYR A 327 -3.94 8.44 -1.48
C TYR A 327 -3.26 7.83 -2.71
N GLY A 328 -2.55 6.72 -2.53
CA GLY A 328 -1.80 6.05 -3.61
C GLY A 328 -0.53 6.79 -4.08
N GLU A 329 -0.12 7.86 -3.37
CA GLU A 329 1.09 8.62 -3.75
C GLU A 329 2.38 7.80 -3.56
N ILE A 330 2.39 6.86 -2.59
CA ILE A 330 3.59 6.04 -2.29
C ILE A 330 3.94 5.15 -3.48
N GLU A 331 2.95 4.52 -4.12
CA GLU A 331 3.17 3.70 -5.31
C GLU A 331 3.84 4.49 -6.45
N ARG A 332 3.45 5.76 -6.62
CA ARG A 332 4.01 6.64 -7.67
C ARG A 332 5.39 7.17 -7.33
N GLN A 333 5.66 7.46 -6.05
CA GLN A 333 6.93 8.05 -5.62
C GLN A 333 8.03 7.03 -5.39
N TYR A 334 7.67 5.82 -4.94
CA TYR A 334 8.58 4.75 -4.55
C TYR A 334 8.15 3.39 -5.16
N PRO A 335 8.10 3.29 -6.50
CA PRO A 335 7.51 2.13 -7.17
C PRO A 335 8.24 0.82 -6.87
N LEU A 336 9.58 0.82 -6.78
CA LEU A 336 10.34 -0.37 -6.36
C LEU A 336 9.97 -0.79 -4.93
N ALA A 337 10.05 0.14 -3.97
CA ALA A 337 9.75 -0.15 -2.58
C ALA A 337 8.30 -0.64 -2.39
N TYR A 338 7.36 -0.06 -3.16
CA TYR A 338 5.96 -0.49 -3.17
C TYR A 338 5.81 -1.92 -3.70
N GLU A 339 6.49 -2.27 -4.78
CA GLU A 339 6.43 -3.63 -5.34
C GLU A 339 7.08 -4.66 -4.40
N LEU A 340 8.19 -4.33 -3.73
CA LEU A 340 8.79 -5.19 -2.70
C LEU A 340 7.81 -5.44 -1.53
N ALA A 341 7.17 -4.38 -1.05
CA ALA A 341 6.16 -4.48 0.01
C ALA A 341 4.97 -5.34 -0.42
N LYS A 342 4.48 -5.15 -1.65
CA LYS A 342 3.39 -5.93 -2.24
C LYS A 342 3.74 -7.41 -2.33
N ILE A 343 4.91 -7.76 -2.88
CA ILE A 343 5.39 -9.15 -2.98
C ILE A 343 5.47 -9.79 -1.58
N GLY A 344 6.09 -9.10 -0.62
CA GLY A 344 6.23 -9.60 0.75
C GLY A 344 4.89 -9.79 1.44
N LEU A 345 4.00 -8.81 1.36
CA LEU A 345 2.69 -8.87 2.01
C LEU A 345 1.72 -9.83 1.32
N GLN A 346 1.81 -10.03 0.01
CA GLN A 346 1.04 -11.08 -0.67
C GLN A 346 1.48 -12.47 -0.18
N GLU A 347 2.78 -12.69 0.03
CA GLU A 347 3.26 -13.94 0.62
C GLU A 347 2.79 -14.11 2.08
N LEU A 348 2.82 -13.04 2.88
CA LEU A 348 2.25 -13.05 4.23
C LEU A 348 0.77 -13.41 4.20
N GLY A 349 -0.01 -12.79 3.33
CA GLY A 349 -1.43 -13.09 3.14
C GLY A 349 -1.68 -14.55 2.76
N ARG A 350 -0.86 -15.10 1.86
CA ARG A 350 -0.92 -16.52 1.48
C ARG A 350 -0.65 -17.44 2.69
N LEU A 351 0.36 -17.12 3.49
CA LEU A 351 0.72 -17.88 4.68
C LEU A 351 -0.37 -17.85 5.76
N LEU A 352 -1.01 -16.68 5.92
CA LEU A 352 -2.11 -16.48 6.87
C LEU A 352 -3.48 -16.92 6.31
N ASN A 353 -3.56 -17.32 5.04
CA ASN A 353 -4.81 -17.55 4.30
C ASN A 353 -5.76 -16.34 4.39
N ARG A 354 -5.23 -15.14 4.17
CA ARG A 354 -5.94 -13.85 4.25
C ARG A 354 -5.61 -12.98 3.04
N CYS A 355 -6.59 -12.21 2.57
CA CYS A 355 -6.35 -11.17 1.57
C CYS A 355 -5.79 -9.93 2.26
N VAL A 356 -4.65 -9.42 1.79
CA VAL A 356 -4.03 -8.21 2.32
C VAL A 356 -4.59 -6.99 1.58
N PRO A 357 -5.16 -6.00 2.29
CA PRO A 357 -5.60 -4.75 1.68
C PRO A 357 -4.43 -3.98 1.03
N THR A 358 -4.67 -3.37 -0.13
CA THR A 358 -3.64 -2.65 -0.90
C THR A 358 -3.03 -1.47 -0.14
N VAL A 359 -3.78 -0.88 0.79
CA VAL A 359 -3.30 0.22 1.65
C VAL A 359 -2.09 -0.20 2.50
N GLU A 360 -2.02 -1.46 2.92
CA GLU A 360 -0.88 -1.97 3.71
C GLU A 360 0.42 -1.99 2.89
N PHE A 361 0.33 -2.16 1.56
CA PHE A 361 1.51 -2.12 0.68
C PHE A 361 2.19 -0.75 0.75
N GLY A 362 1.40 0.34 0.70
CA GLY A 362 1.92 1.71 0.80
C GLY A 362 2.63 1.98 2.14
N TYR A 363 2.04 1.55 3.25
CA TYR A 363 2.66 1.73 4.56
C TYR A 363 3.96 0.94 4.70
N LEU A 364 3.98 -0.31 4.24
CA LEU A 364 5.18 -1.14 4.35
C LEU A 364 6.28 -0.69 3.38
N ALA A 365 5.91 -0.14 2.21
CA ALA A 365 6.84 0.39 1.23
C ALA A 365 7.76 1.47 1.82
N LEU A 366 7.29 2.26 2.78
CA LEU A 366 8.12 3.29 3.42
C LEU A 366 9.32 2.69 4.18
N TYR A 367 9.16 1.50 4.77
CA TYR A 367 10.26 0.80 5.44
C TYR A 367 11.26 0.22 4.42
N PHE A 368 10.76 -0.34 3.31
CA PHE A 368 11.62 -0.78 2.22
C PHE A 368 12.39 0.38 1.61
N GLU A 369 11.75 1.51 1.37
CA GLU A 369 12.43 2.71 0.87
C GLU A 369 13.52 3.19 1.83
N LEU A 370 13.26 3.15 3.14
CA LEU A 370 14.24 3.50 4.16
C LEU A 370 15.46 2.56 4.11
N ALA A 371 15.24 1.24 3.99
CA ALA A 371 16.31 0.25 3.91
C ALA A 371 17.11 0.36 2.60
N LEU A 372 16.45 0.60 1.48
CA LEU A 372 17.08 0.85 0.19
C LEU A 372 17.96 2.10 0.24
N ARG A 373 17.50 3.19 0.86
CA ARG A 373 18.29 4.43 1.02
C ARG A 373 19.46 4.29 1.98
N GLY A 374 19.35 3.46 3.01
CA GLY A 374 20.45 3.21 3.95
C GLY A 374 21.72 2.73 3.25
N ASN A 375 21.59 1.97 2.17
CA ASN A 375 22.70 1.60 1.29
C ASN A 375 23.19 2.78 0.42
N TYR A 376 22.33 3.81 0.18
CA TYR A 376 22.69 5.00 -0.59
C TYR A 376 23.46 6.08 0.21
N GLU A 377 23.26 6.20 1.50
CA GLU A 377 24.02 7.15 2.32
C GLU A 377 25.51 6.80 2.39
N ALA A 378 25.90 5.57 2.04
CA ALA A 378 27.28 5.16 1.80
C ALA A 378 27.78 5.54 0.38
N GLY A 379 26.89 5.89 -0.55
CA GLY A 379 27.23 6.38 -1.89
C GLY A 379 27.73 7.82 -1.84
N ALA A 380 28.85 8.10 -2.53
CA ALA A 380 29.48 9.39 -2.57
C ALA A 380 28.47 10.52 -2.80
N LYS A 381 28.43 11.50 -1.87
CA LYS A 381 27.64 12.72 -2.02
C LYS A 381 27.93 13.33 -3.38
N LYS A 382 26.92 13.81 -4.10
CA LYS A 382 27.12 14.48 -5.38
C LYS A 382 27.86 15.78 -5.18
N GLU A 383 29.10 15.82 -5.57
CA GLU A 383 29.87 17.05 -5.48
C GLU A 383 29.41 18.07 -6.52
N ILE A 384 28.97 19.23 -6.06
CA ILE A 384 28.58 20.36 -6.91
C ILE A 384 29.55 21.52 -6.71
N ALA A 385 29.87 22.20 -7.80
CA ALA A 385 30.70 23.41 -7.75
C ALA A 385 29.81 24.66 -7.68
N VAL A 386 30.10 25.57 -6.75
CA VAL A 386 29.47 26.89 -6.66
C VAL A 386 30.51 27.94 -6.97
N ILE A 387 30.30 28.72 -8.04
CA ILE A 387 31.21 29.76 -8.49
C ILE A 387 30.54 31.13 -8.28
N CYS A 388 31.15 31.97 -7.46
CA CYS A 388 30.64 33.32 -7.21
C CYS A 388 31.77 34.35 -7.08
N SER A 389 31.52 35.58 -7.55
CA SER A 389 32.47 36.71 -7.46
C SER A 389 32.35 37.47 -6.13
N THR A 390 31.39 37.16 -5.28
CA THR A 390 31.08 37.90 -4.08
C THR A 390 31.58 37.18 -2.83
N GLY A 391 32.01 37.97 -1.81
CA GLY A 391 32.69 37.47 -0.62
C GLY A 391 31.93 36.39 0.19
N HIS A 392 32.64 35.89 1.21
CA HIS A 392 32.28 34.71 2.02
C HIS A 392 30.81 34.63 2.53
N GLY A 393 30.17 35.78 2.79
CA GLY A 393 28.79 35.85 3.24
C GLY A 393 27.77 35.42 2.18
N THR A 394 27.97 35.79 0.93
CA THR A 394 27.07 35.39 -0.19
C THR A 394 27.23 33.91 -0.51
N ALA A 395 28.45 33.40 -0.46
CA ALA A 395 28.72 31.97 -0.65
C ALA A 395 27.98 31.11 0.38
N LEU A 396 27.96 31.52 1.65
CA LEU A 396 27.23 30.84 2.74
C LEU A 396 25.69 30.86 2.54
N ILE A 397 25.15 31.96 2.01
CA ILE A 397 23.69 32.06 1.73
C ILE A 397 23.35 31.13 0.57
N ILE A 398 24.16 31.11 -0.48
CA ILE A 398 23.95 30.18 -1.64
C ILE A 398 24.04 28.74 -1.15
N GLN A 399 25.05 28.39 -0.36
CA GLN A 399 25.21 27.05 0.19
C GLN A 399 23.96 26.62 0.99
N ARG A 400 23.55 27.42 1.95
CA ARG A 400 22.36 27.10 2.78
C ARG A 400 21.10 26.93 1.95
N GLN A 401 20.91 27.74 0.94
CA GLN A 401 19.72 27.65 0.08
C GLN A 401 19.76 26.40 -0.80
N LEU A 402 20.92 26.06 -1.34
CA LEU A 402 21.12 24.84 -2.12
C LEU A 402 20.93 23.58 -1.23
N GLU A 403 21.56 23.53 -0.05
CA GLU A 403 21.38 22.44 0.92
C GLU A 403 19.90 22.25 1.31
N LYS A 404 19.20 23.35 1.58
CA LYS A 404 17.76 23.33 1.91
C LYS A 404 16.91 22.76 0.77
N VAL A 405 17.19 23.11 -0.48
CA VAL A 405 16.34 22.79 -1.63
C VAL A 405 16.71 21.46 -2.28
N LEU A 406 18.01 21.14 -2.37
CA LEU A 406 18.53 19.96 -3.05
C LEU A 406 18.70 18.74 -2.11
N GLY A 407 18.64 18.96 -0.80
CA GLY A 407 18.74 17.91 0.22
C GLY A 407 20.16 17.62 0.70
N PRO A 408 20.33 16.61 1.58
CA PRO A 408 21.61 16.29 2.23
C PRO A 408 22.60 15.55 1.32
N ASP A 409 22.15 15.07 0.15
CA ASP A 409 22.92 14.21 -0.75
C ASP A 409 23.94 14.99 -1.62
N ILE A 410 24.16 16.26 -1.30
CA ILE A 410 25.11 17.12 -2.02
C ILE A 410 26.29 17.49 -1.13
N GLN A 411 27.44 17.61 -1.76
CA GLN A 411 28.63 18.24 -1.20
C GLN A 411 28.99 19.47 -2.04
N ILE A 412 29.16 20.61 -1.40
CA ILE A 412 29.37 21.88 -2.11
C ILE A 412 30.83 22.30 -2.02
N ALA A 413 31.47 22.47 -3.18
CA ALA A 413 32.78 23.08 -3.33
C ALA A 413 32.64 24.52 -3.85
N HIS A 414 33.23 25.50 -3.15
CA HIS A 414 33.17 26.91 -3.52
C HIS A 414 34.43 27.33 -4.28
N PHE A 415 34.24 28.12 -5.33
CA PHE A 415 35.30 28.65 -6.13
C PHE A 415 35.07 30.14 -6.45
N SER A 416 36.14 30.91 -6.47
CA SER A 416 36.19 32.21 -7.13
C SER A 416 36.26 32.05 -8.66
N GLU A 417 36.03 33.13 -9.41
CA GLU A 417 36.15 33.13 -10.88
C GLU A 417 37.55 32.70 -11.32
N GLU A 418 38.62 33.25 -10.67
CA GLU A 418 40.00 32.92 -10.99
C GLU A 418 40.39 31.47 -10.68
N GLU A 419 39.84 30.90 -9.62
CA GLU A 419 40.05 29.48 -9.26
C GLU A 419 39.32 28.56 -10.23
N ALA A 420 38.12 28.93 -10.67
CA ALA A 420 37.33 28.15 -11.62
C ALA A 420 38.00 28.09 -13.01
N GLU A 421 38.67 29.17 -13.44
CA GLU A 421 39.42 29.18 -14.72
C GLU A 421 40.66 28.27 -14.71
N ARG A 422 41.21 27.94 -13.53
CA ARG A 422 42.42 27.12 -13.37
C ARG A 422 42.13 25.65 -13.03
N ARG A 423 40.88 25.29 -12.76
CA ARG A 423 40.52 23.95 -12.33
C ARG A 423 39.71 23.20 -13.38
N GLU A 424 39.82 21.88 -13.36
CA GLU A 424 38.98 21.00 -14.14
C GLU A 424 37.62 20.87 -13.44
N LEU A 425 36.56 21.45 -14.03
CA LEU A 425 35.21 21.49 -13.46
C LEU A 425 34.36 20.30 -13.89
N ASN A 426 34.82 19.45 -14.82
CA ASN A 426 34.06 18.32 -15.34
C ASN A 426 33.87 17.18 -14.32
N GLN A 427 34.67 17.18 -13.25
CA GLN A 427 34.52 16.22 -12.14
C GLN A 427 33.29 16.46 -11.29
N TYR A 428 32.74 17.68 -11.27
CA TYR A 428 31.55 18.01 -10.47
C TYR A 428 30.29 17.53 -11.15
N PHE A 429 29.29 17.13 -10.35
CA PHE A 429 28.00 16.69 -10.86
C PHE A 429 27.24 17.82 -11.57
N ALA A 430 27.29 19.03 -11.03
CA ALA A 430 26.73 20.24 -11.63
C ALA A 430 27.53 21.47 -11.16
N ILE A 431 27.47 22.53 -11.94
CA ILE A 431 28.10 23.82 -11.64
C ILE A 431 26.99 24.86 -11.45
N PHE A 432 26.94 25.47 -10.29
CA PHE A 432 26.09 26.62 -10.00
C PHE A 432 26.92 27.90 -10.03
N THR A 433 26.52 28.88 -10.81
CA THR A 433 27.28 30.12 -10.94
C THR A 433 26.41 31.35 -10.84
N THR A 434 26.87 32.40 -10.16
CA THR A 434 26.23 33.74 -10.12
C THR A 434 26.76 34.68 -11.19
N ILE A 435 27.79 34.28 -11.92
CA ILE A 435 28.49 35.10 -12.93
C ILE A 435 28.59 34.35 -14.25
N PRO A 436 28.56 35.05 -15.40
CA PRO A 436 28.86 34.42 -16.67
C PRO A 436 30.36 34.09 -16.75
N LEU A 437 30.66 32.79 -16.87
CA LEU A 437 32.05 32.33 -17.01
C LEU A 437 32.52 32.51 -18.45
N LYS A 438 33.60 33.23 -18.65
CA LYS A 438 34.21 33.46 -19.96
C LYS A 438 35.27 32.37 -20.23
N ASN A 439 35.26 31.81 -21.44
CA ASN A 439 36.21 30.79 -21.91
C ASN A 439 36.13 29.40 -21.28
N ILE A 440 35.12 29.10 -20.45
CA ILE A 440 34.88 27.78 -19.90
C ILE A 440 33.69 27.17 -20.63
N ARG A 441 33.89 26.02 -21.30
CA ARG A 441 32.84 25.17 -21.87
C ARG A 441 32.87 23.81 -21.18
N PRO A 442 32.39 23.72 -19.96
CA PRO A 442 32.38 22.44 -19.25
C PRO A 442 31.38 21.48 -19.92
N GLN A 443 31.72 20.21 -19.94
CA GLN A 443 30.78 19.12 -20.31
C GLN A 443 29.74 18.92 -19.20
N THR A 444 30.03 19.44 -18.01
CA THR A 444 29.14 19.38 -16.83
C THR A 444 27.99 20.40 -16.94
N PRO A 445 26.76 20.04 -16.55
CA PRO A 445 25.63 20.96 -16.51
C PRO A 445 25.94 22.22 -15.72
N MET A 446 25.73 23.40 -16.36
CA MET A 446 25.98 24.70 -15.74
C MET A 446 24.64 25.42 -15.51
N ILE A 447 24.37 25.76 -14.25
CA ILE A 447 23.16 26.45 -13.81
C ILE A 447 23.52 27.87 -13.39
N HIS A 448 23.01 28.86 -14.13
CA HIS A 448 23.17 30.24 -13.76
C HIS A 448 22.15 30.66 -12.70
N LEU A 449 22.58 30.99 -11.48
CA LEU A 449 21.75 31.33 -10.33
C LEU A 449 21.04 32.69 -10.51
N THR A 450 20.05 32.76 -11.36
CA THR A 450 19.25 33.97 -11.59
C THR A 450 18.13 34.14 -10.56
N ASN A 451 17.71 33.07 -9.91
CA ASN A 451 16.53 33.05 -9.01
C ASN A 451 16.76 32.16 -7.78
N LEU A 452 17.80 32.48 -7.01
CA LEU A 452 18.29 31.69 -5.88
C LEU A 452 17.20 31.35 -4.82
N PHE A 453 16.26 32.25 -4.57
CA PHE A 453 15.22 32.10 -3.54
C PHE A 453 13.91 31.49 -4.05
N ASN A 454 13.85 31.09 -5.31
CA ASN A 454 12.72 30.33 -5.84
C ASN A 454 13.00 28.83 -5.76
N ASP A 455 12.49 28.19 -4.70
CA ASP A 455 12.72 26.77 -4.42
C ASP A 455 12.25 25.87 -5.58
N THR A 456 11.13 26.20 -6.23
CA THR A 456 10.60 25.43 -7.38
C THR A 456 11.53 25.54 -8.58
N TRP A 457 12.01 26.75 -8.89
CA TRP A 457 12.96 26.96 -9.98
C TRP A 457 14.26 26.20 -9.75
N LEU A 458 14.84 26.26 -8.54
CA LEU A 458 16.04 25.53 -8.19
C LEU A 458 15.87 24.02 -8.33
N ARG A 459 14.73 23.47 -7.87
CA ARG A 459 14.43 22.03 -8.03
C ARG A 459 14.34 21.65 -9.49
N ASN A 460 13.69 22.44 -10.33
CA ASN A 460 13.56 22.17 -11.75
C ASN A 460 14.92 22.21 -12.45
N GLU A 461 15.79 23.19 -12.16
CA GLU A 461 17.12 23.25 -12.74
C GLU A 461 18.02 22.09 -12.25
N TRP A 462 17.89 21.70 -10.97
CA TRP A 462 18.57 20.52 -10.44
C TRP A 462 18.11 19.24 -11.13
N GLN A 463 16.83 19.11 -11.35
CA GLN A 463 16.27 17.96 -12.07
C GLN A 463 16.79 17.91 -13.51
N ARG A 464 16.83 19.03 -14.21
CA ARG A 464 17.44 19.12 -15.55
C ARG A 464 18.93 18.73 -15.53
N ALA A 465 19.69 19.14 -14.52
CA ALA A 465 21.08 18.73 -14.39
C ALA A 465 21.23 17.23 -14.17
N LYS A 466 20.35 16.63 -13.36
CA LYS A 466 20.27 15.19 -13.22
C LYS A 466 19.95 14.52 -14.56
N GLU A 467 19.01 15.06 -15.32
CA GLU A 467 18.63 14.58 -16.63
C GLU A 467 19.81 14.61 -17.63
N ILE A 468 20.54 15.71 -17.71
CA ILE A 468 21.71 15.83 -18.58
C ILE A 468 22.80 14.82 -18.20
N ARG A 469 23.03 14.60 -16.90
CA ARG A 469 24.04 13.64 -16.40
C ARG A 469 23.59 12.18 -16.58
N SER A 470 22.30 11.91 -16.61
CA SER A 470 21.76 10.56 -16.77
C SER A 470 21.69 10.10 -18.24
N VAL A 471 21.93 10.98 -19.20
CA VAL A 471 21.88 10.69 -20.65
C VAL A 471 22.97 9.72 -21.11
N GLU A 472 24.00 9.46 -20.32
CA GLU A 472 25.04 8.47 -20.62
C GLU A 472 25.34 7.61 -19.38
N SER A 473 24.43 6.73 -19.00
CA SER A 473 24.81 5.60 -18.17
C SER A 473 25.66 4.65 -19.03
N GLN A 474 26.97 4.69 -18.82
CA GLN A 474 27.92 3.77 -19.48
C GLN A 474 27.76 2.33 -18.97
N ASN A 475 26.98 2.14 -17.88
CA ASN A 475 26.83 0.85 -17.21
C ASN A 475 25.55 0.10 -17.59
N ILE A 476 24.68 0.66 -18.46
CA ILE A 476 23.46 -0.01 -18.93
C ILE A 476 23.52 -0.18 -20.46
N HIS A 477 23.54 -1.43 -20.91
CA HIS A 477 23.42 -1.77 -22.33
C HIS A 477 21.98 -2.17 -22.64
N MET A 478 21.35 -1.43 -23.57
CA MET A 478 19.94 -1.63 -23.92
C MET A 478 19.79 -2.22 -25.31
N THR A 479 18.96 -3.26 -25.44
CA THR A 479 18.52 -3.85 -26.72
C THR A 479 17.00 -3.82 -26.82
N TYR A 480 16.48 -3.94 -28.04
CA TYR A 480 15.03 -3.93 -28.31
C TYR A 480 14.68 -4.97 -29.36
N GLN A 481 13.56 -5.66 -29.17
CA GLN A 481 13.04 -6.63 -30.12
C GLN A 481 11.51 -6.55 -30.22
N LEU A 482 11.00 -6.72 -31.44
CA LEU A 482 9.58 -6.98 -31.67
C LEU A 482 9.34 -8.50 -31.57
N LEU A 483 8.42 -8.90 -30.72
CA LEU A 483 8.12 -10.28 -30.39
C LEU A 483 6.83 -10.77 -31.09
N GLU A 484 6.74 -12.08 -31.30
CA GLU A 484 5.60 -12.71 -31.95
C GLU A 484 4.70 -13.40 -30.91
N ASN A 485 3.43 -13.05 -30.89
CA ASN A 485 2.46 -13.66 -29.96
C ASN A 485 2.04 -15.09 -30.40
N THR A 486 2.41 -15.52 -31.61
CA THR A 486 2.20 -16.89 -32.09
C THR A 486 3.19 -17.88 -31.48
N GLN A 487 4.30 -17.39 -30.93
CA GLN A 487 5.28 -18.20 -30.22
C GLN A 487 4.97 -18.12 -28.70
N GLY A 488 5.24 -19.20 -27.96
CA GLY A 488 5.02 -19.23 -26.54
C GLY A 488 5.98 -18.30 -25.78
N TYR A 489 5.67 -17.99 -24.53
CA TYR A 489 6.45 -17.11 -23.66
C TYR A 489 7.94 -17.50 -23.61
N ARG A 490 8.23 -18.77 -23.34
CA ARG A 490 9.61 -19.28 -23.28
C ARG A 490 10.36 -19.17 -24.61
N ALA A 491 9.69 -19.39 -25.73
CA ALA A 491 10.32 -19.27 -27.03
C ALA A 491 10.73 -17.85 -27.35
N ASN A 492 9.93 -16.86 -26.95
CA ASN A 492 10.27 -15.45 -27.09
C ASN A 492 11.48 -15.07 -26.19
N ILE A 493 11.54 -15.53 -24.94
CA ILE A 493 12.72 -15.33 -24.08
C ILE A 493 13.95 -15.98 -24.70
N GLN A 494 13.86 -17.22 -25.22
CA GLN A 494 14.95 -17.89 -25.90
C GLN A 494 15.48 -17.07 -27.09
N LYS A 495 14.59 -16.52 -27.91
CA LYS A 495 14.95 -15.64 -29.01
C LYS A 495 15.71 -14.40 -28.55
N MET A 496 15.19 -13.73 -27.51
CA MET A 496 15.84 -12.55 -26.93
C MET A 496 17.25 -12.88 -26.42
N ILE A 497 17.42 -14.01 -25.73
CA ILE A 497 18.72 -14.43 -25.20
C ILE A 497 19.68 -14.82 -26.32
N ALA A 498 19.20 -15.53 -27.37
CA ALA A 498 20.03 -15.92 -28.51
C ALA A 498 20.65 -14.71 -29.23
N ASP A 499 19.89 -13.60 -29.34
CA ASP A 499 20.41 -12.37 -29.94
C ASP A 499 21.47 -11.72 -29.00
N LEU A 500 21.25 -11.73 -27.68
CA LEU A 500 22.24 -11.25 -26.70
C LEU A 500 23.52 -12.10 -26.69
N GLU A 501 23.41 -13.43 -26.85
CA GLU A 501 24.56 -14.33 -26.95
C GLU A 501 25.34 -14.08 -28.25
N ALA A 502 24.66 -13.86 -29.36
CA ALA A 502 25.28 -13.57 -30.66
C ALA A 502 26.12 -12.28 -30.59
N GLU A 503 25.67 -11.30 -29.82
CA GLU A 503 26.38 -10.04 -29.54
C GLU A 503 27.41 -10.17 -28.39
N LYS A 504 27.52 -11.35 -27.76
CA LYS A 504 28.40 -11.61 -26.59
C LYS A 504 28.10 -10.72 -25.37
N LEU A 505 26.84 -10.34 -25.20
CA LEU A 505 26.38 -9.52 -24.10
C LEU A 505 26.06 -10.34 -22.84
N VAL A 506 25.78 -11.63 -23.02
CA VAL A 506 25.50 -12.57 -21.93
C VAL A 506 26.36 -13.84 -22.07
N ASP A 507 26.59 -14.50 -20.94
CA ASP A 507 27.36 -15.75 -20.90
C ASP A 507 26.52 -16.97 -21.29
N PRO A 508 27.14 -18.11 -21.72
CA PRO A 508 26.42 -19.28 -22.23
C PRO A 508 25.48 -19.96 -21.20
N GLN A 509 25.66 -19.75 -19.90
CA GLN A 509 24.81 -20.32 -18.85
C GLN A 509 23.66 -19.37 -18.46
N PHE A 510 23.60 -18.17 -19.03
CA PHE A 510 22.59 -17.16 -18.74
C PHE A 510 21.17 -17.69 -18.98
N ILE A 511 20.94 -18.38 -20.09
CA ILE A 511 19.65 -18.97 -20.44
C ILE A 511 19.18 -20.02 -19.44
N GLU A 512 20.09 -20.86 -18.94
CA GLU A 512 19.78 -21.90 -17.97
C GLU A 512 19.36 -21.28 -16.63
N ARG A 513 20.08 -20.23 -16.19
CA ARG A 513 19.75 -19.49 -14.96
C ARG A 513 18.38 -18.79 -15.08
N ILE A 514 18.06 -18.16 -16.21
CA ILE A 514 16.75 -17.55 -16.45
C ILE A 514 15.65 -18.59 -16.30
N PHE A 515 15.76 -19.73 -17.00
CA PHE A 515 14.69 -20.73 -16.97
C PHE A 515 14.61 -21.48 -15.64
N THR A 516 15.72 -21.69 -14.95
CA THR A 516 15.69 -22.25 -13.58
C THR A 516 14.89 -21.34 -12.65
N ARG A 517 15.05 -20.03 -12.78
CA ARG A 517 14.32 -19.05 -11.99
C ARG A 517 12.83 -18.98 -12.38
N GLU A 518 12.50 -18.95 -13.68
CA GLU A 518 11.14 -18.99 -14.18
C GLU A 518 10.37 -20.26 -13.76
N ASP A 519 11.07 -21.40 -13.67
CA ASP A 519 10.48 -22.67 -13.20
C ASP A 519 10.18 -22.66 -11.70
N GLN A 520 10.97 -21.92 -10.91
CA GLN A 520 10.72 -21.75 -9.48
C GLN A 520 9.57 -20.78 -9.21
N GLN A 521 9.52 -19.70 -9.98
CA GLN A 521 8.51 -18.67 -9.89
C GLN A 521 8.46 -17.87 -11.19
N THR A 522 7.27 -17.78 -11.80
CA THR A 522 7.06 -16.92 -12.96
C THR A 522 7.31 -15.45 -12.61
N THR A 523 7.94 -14.73 -13.52
CA THR A 523 8.17 -13.29 -13.42
C THR A 523 7.12 -12.47 -14.20
N ILE A 524 5.98 -13.07 -14.53
CA ILE A 524 4.84 -12.39 -15.17
C ILE A 524 4.04 -11.67 -14.10
N PHE A 525 3.93 -10.35 -14.22
CA PHE A 525 3.14 -9.50 -13.32
C PHE A 525 1.72 -9.27 -13.87
N GLU A 526 0.76 -9.09 -12.96
CA GLU A 526 -0.65 -8.80 -13.31
C GLU A 526 -0.81 -7.57 -14.22
N SER A 527 0.16 -6.66 -14.20
CA SER A 527 0.20 -5.46 -15.04
C SER A 527 0.44 -5.72 -16.53
N GLY A 528 0.72 -6.96 -16.94
CA GLY A 528 1.02 -7.28 -18.34
C GLY A 528 2.50 -7.14 -18.71
N ILE A 529 3.38 -7.05 -17.73
CA ILE A 529 4.84 -7.09 -17.91
C ILE A 529 5.38 -8.42 -17.41
N ALA A 530 6.32 -9.00 -18.17
CA ALA A 530 7.18 -10.05 -17.69
C ALA A 530 8.58 -9.50 -17.44
N PHE A 531 9.20 -9.91 -16.34
CA PHE A 531 10.47 -9.38 -15.88
C PHE A 531 11.49 -10.51 -15.59
N PRO A 532 11.87 -11.33 -16.58
CA PRO A 532 12.89 -12.36 -16.41
C PRO A 532 14.26 -11.71 -16.17
N HIS A 533 14.93 -12.08 -15.08
CA HIS A 533 16.21 -11.50 -14.70
C HIS A 533 17.09 -12.51 -13.98
N THR A 534 18.41 -12.38 -14.15
CA THR A 534 19.42 -13.21 -13.47
C THR A 534 20.81 -12.54 -13.52
N ILE A 535 21.75 -13.12 -12.80
CA ILE A 535 23.16 -12.71 -12.84
C ILE A 535 23.74 -13.01 -14.23
N ASN A 536 24.50 -12.05 -14.78
CA ASN A 536 25.26 -12.16 -16.02
C ASN A 536 26.76 -12.10 -15.71
N GLN A 537 27.49 -13.12 -16.15
CA GLN A 537 28.94 -13.23 -15.92
C GLN A 537 29.80 -12.76 -17.10
N ALA A 538 29.16 -12.29 -18.19
CA ALA A 538 29.88 -11.89 -19.39
C ALA A 538 30.45 -10.46 -19.30
N LEU A 539 29.71 -9.53 -18.71
CA LEU A 539 30.04 -8.11 -18.70
C LEU A 539 29.80 -7.49 -17.32
N PRO A 540 30.61 -6.47 -16.94
CA PRO A 540 30.40 -5.74 -15.67
C PRO A 540 29.32 -4.66 -15.79
N THR A 541 28.45 -4.75 -16.80
CA THR A 541 27.37 -3.79 -17.09
C THR A 541 26.01 -4.45 -17.02
N ILE A 542 24.98 -3.68 -16.70
CA ILE A 542 23.59 -4.12 -16.70
C ILE A 542 23.14 -4.28 -18.16
N ILE A 543 22.57 -5.42 -18.48
CA ILE A 543 21.96 -5.68 -19.79
C ILE A 543 20.44 -5.56 -19.65
N LEU A 544 19.81 -4.65 -20.39
CA LEU A 544 18.35 -4.52 -20.47
C LEU A 544 17.91 -4.84 -21.90
N SER A 545 17.21 -5.95 -22.09
CA SER A 545 16.59 -6.29 -23.36
C SER A 545 15.08 -6.10 -23.27
N ILE A 546 14.52 -5.24 -24.13
CA ILE A 546 13.10 -4.90 -24.15
C ILE A 546 12.44 -5.63 -25.31
N GLY A 547 11.60 -6.60 -25.00
CA GLY A 547 10.78 -7.32 -25.94
C GLY A 547 9.34 -6.82 -25.91
N VAL A 548 8.78 -6.44 -27.05
CA VAL A 548 7.46 -5.83 -27.15
C VAL A 548 6.56 -6.67 -28.05
N PHE A 549 5.33 -6.93 -27.61
CA PHE A 549 4.29 -7.57 -28.43
C PHE A 549 3.36 -6.51 -29.03
N GLU A 550 3.10 -6.59 -30.34
CA GLU A 550 2.06 -5.76 -30.98
C GLU A 550 0.67 -6.11 -30.44
N GLU A 551 0.38 -7.40 -30.34
CA GLU A 551 -0.80 -7.95 -29.68
C GLU A 551 -0.35 -8.77 -28.48
N SER A 552 -1.03 -8.61 -27.34
CA SER A 552 -0.66 -9.27 -26.08
C SER A 552 -0.53 -10.77 -26.22
N LEU A 553 0.53 -11.34 -25.69
CA LEU A 553 0.66 -12.78 -25.52
C LEU A 553 -0.21 -13.24 -24.35
N VAL A 554 -1.05 -14.23 -24.57
CA VAL A 554 -1.87 -14.83 -23.51
C VAL A 554 -1.17 -16.06 -22.96
N THR A 555 -0.91 -16.08 -21.66
CA THR A 555 -0.32 -17.21 -20.93
C THR A 555 -1.28 -17.71 -19.86
N PRO A 556 -1.08 -18.89 -19.26
CA PRO A 556 -1.88 -19.36 -18.13
C PRO A 556 -1.82 -18.42 -16.92
N GLU A 557 -0.70 -17.71 -16.74
CA GLU A 557 -0.42 -16.78 -15.65
C GLU A 557 -0.99 -15.38 -15.88
N GLY A 558 -1.30 -15.04 -17.15
CA GLY A 558 -1.86 -13.73 -17.49
C GLY A 558 -1.51 -13.26 -18.90
N LYS A 559 -1.81 -11.99 -19.17
CA LYS A 559 -1.42 -11.33 -20.42
C LYS A 559 -0.02 -10.75 -20.29
N VAL A 560 0.77 -10.83 -21.38
CA VAL A 560 2.10 -10.21 -21.45
C VAL A 560 2.12 -9.27 -22.66
N ASP A 561 2.35 -8.00 -22.39
CA ASP A 561 2.48 -6.92 -23.38
C ASP A 561 3.95 -6.64 -23.70
N VAL A 562 4.80 -6.74 -22.67
CA VAL A 562 6.23 -6.42 -22.73
C VAL A 562 7.03 -7.41 -21.90
N ILE A 563 8.17 -7.85 -22.42
CA ILE A 563 9.18 -8.59 -21.65
C ILE A 563 10.36 -7.65 -21.41
N LEU A 564 10.71 -7.46 -20.15
CA LEU A 564 11.89 -6.70 -19.72
C LEU A 564 12.92 -7.70 -19.18
N LEU A 565 13.79 -8.21 -20.07
CA LEU A 565 14.83 -9.17 -19.71
C LEU A 565 16.04 -8.44 -19.17
N LEU A 566 16.48 -8.78 -17.94
CA LEU A 566 17.59 -8.10 -17.27
C LEU A 566 18.73 -9.06 -16.95
N GLY A 567 19.93 -8.71 -17.42
CA GLY A 567 21.20 -9.32 -17.02
C GLY A 567 21.93 -8.42 -16.01
N ILE A 568 22.13 -8.90 -14.80
CA ILE A 568 22.74 -8.16 -13.70
C ILE A 568 24.19 -8.63 -13.56
N PRO A 569 25.20 -7.75 -13.54
CA PRO A 569 26.59 -8.17 -13.39
C PRO A 569 26.82 -8.89 -12.04
N GLU A 570 27.72 -9.87 -12.04
CA GLU A 570 28.03 -10.69 -10.86
C GLU A 570 28.65 -9.85 -9.73
N GLU A 571 29.48 -8.86 -10.09
CA GLU A 571 30.05 -7.91 -9.12
C GLU A 571 29.36 -6.55 -9.27
N LEU A 572 28.66 -6.12 -8.22
CA LEU A 572 28.01 -4.83 -8.16
C LEU A 572 28.95 -3.82 -7.48
N THR A 573 29.46 -2.86 -8.27
CA THR A 573 30.07 -1.65 -7.67
C THR A 573 28.96 -0.76 -7.14
N ALA A 574 29.23 0.09 -6.15
CA ALA A 574 28.26 1.03 -5.59
C ALA A 574 27.56 1.89 -6.66
N THR A 575 28.25 2.23 -7.76
CA THR A 575 27.67 2.98 -8.87
C THR A 575 26.70 2.14 -9.68
N VAL A 576 27.05 0.89 -10.00
CA VAL A 576 26.20 -0.03 -10.77
C VAL A 576 24.99 -0.43 -9.96
N GLU A 577 25.14 -0.64 -8.65
CA GLU A 577 24.04 -0.91 -7.73
C GLU A 577 23.04 0.26 -7.70
N ALA A 578 23.54 1.49 -7.55
CA ALA A 578 22.70 2.69 -7.56
C ALA A 578 21.92 2.84 -8.89
N GLU A 579 22.57 2.56 -10.03
CA GLU A 579 21.93 2.59 -11.35
C GLU A 579 20.91 1.46 -11.51
N LEU A 580 21.18 0.27 -10.98
CA LEU A 580 20.24 -0.86 -10.98
C LEU A 580 18.96 -0.51 -10.21
N LEU A 581 19.08 0.08 -9.04
CA LEU A 581 17.90 0.47 -8.25
C LEU A 581 17.10 1.57 -8.95
N GLN A 582 17.78 2.57 -9.55
CA GLN A 582 17.09 3.57 -10.37
C GLN A 582 16.42 2.96 -11.60
N LEU A 583 17.04 1.97 -12.23
CA LEU A 583 16.45 1.24 -13.34
C LEU A 583 15.19 0.51 -12.91
N TYR A 584 15.21 -0.18 -11.78
CA TYR A 584 14.02 -0.85 -11.22
C TYR A 584 12.86 0.14 -10.99
N ASP A 585 13.10 1.28 -10.34
CA ASP A 585 12.06 2.29 -10.13
C ASP A 585 11.39 2.73 -11.44
N ARG A 586 12.17 2.89 -12.50
CA ARG A 586 11.67 3.28 -13.83
C ARG A 586 10.90 2.16 -14.50
N LEU A 587 11.41 0.92 -14.42
CA LEU A 587 10.73 -0.24 -15.00
C LEU A 587 9.41 -0.52 -14.27
N PHE A 588 9.36 -0.40 -12.95
CA PHE A 588 8.11 -0.54 -12.19
C PHE A 588 7.15 0.63 -12.39
N THR A 589 7.64 1.84 -12.64
CA THR A 589 6.79 2.96 -13.08
C THR A 589 6.09 2.64 -14.40
N ILE A 590 6.82 2.11 -15.38
CA ILE A 590 6.24 1.67 -16.67
C ILE A 590 5.26 0.51 -16.42
N ALA A 591 5.60 -0.42 -15.54
CA ALA A 591 4.75 -1.56 -15.19
C ALA A 591 3.43 -1.14 -14.55
N GLY A 592 3.43 -0.13 -13.71
CA GLY A 592 2.23 0.38 -13.02
C GLY A 592 1.30 1.22 -13.91
N ASP A 593 1.78 1.80 -15.01
CA ASP A 593 1.01 2.71 -15.86
C ASP A 593 0.68 2.09 -17.23
N GLU A 594 -0.60 1.78 -17.45
CA GLU A 594 -1.09 1.20 -18.70
C GLU A 594 -0.84 2.11 -19.93
N HIS A 595 -0.93 3.43 -19.74
CA HIS A 595 -0.68 4.38 -20.83
C HIS A 595 0.79 4.36 -21.26
N LEU A 596 1.72 4.32 -20.30
CA LEU A 596 3.16 4.22 -20.59
C LEU A 596 3.49 2.88 -21.27
N ARG A 597 2.92 1.76 -20.83
CA ARG A 597 3.08 0.46 -21.51
C ARG A 597 2.59 0.50 -22.96
N ASN A 598 1.40 1.08 -23.19
CA ASN A 598 0.85 1.22 -24.53
C ASN A 598 1.66 2.15 -25.43
N GLU A 599 2.30 3.18 -24.88
CA GLU A 599 3.22 4.02 -25.63
C GLU A 599 4.55 3.31 -25.93
N LEU A 600 5.11 2.55 -24.99
CA LEU A 600 6.31 1.73 -25.20
C LEU A 600 6.10 0.72 -26.34
N ARG A 601 4.93 0.10 -26.41
CA ARG A 601 4.57 -0.85 -27.49
C ARG A 601 4.54 -0.22 -28.90
N LYS A 602 4.44 1.08 -29.01
CA LYS A 602 4.47 1.80 -30.30
C LYS A 602 5.88 2.11 -30.78
N GLN A 603 6.88 1.97 -29.94
CA GLN A 603 8.28 2.17 -30.35
C GLN A 603 8.73 1.02 -31.25
N ARG A 604 9.73 1.23 -32.09
CA ARG A 604 10.15 0.27 -33.12
C ARG A 604 11.63 -0.11 -33.08
N ASP A 605 12.43 0.61 -32.35
CA ASP A 605 13.87 0.36 -32.15
C ASP A 605 14.38 0.97 -30.84
N VAL A 606 15.62 0.65 -30.50
CA VAL A 606 16.30 1.13 -29.29
C VAL A 606 16.36 2.65 -29.21
N LEU A 607 16.61 3.33 -30.34
CA LEU A 607 16.75 4.78 -30.38
C LEU A 607 15.39 5.44 -30.07
N ALA A 608 14.31 4.96 -30.70
CA ALA A 608 12.96 5.43 -30.44
C ALA A 608 12.53 5.22 -28.98
N VAL A 609 12.90 4.07 -28.38
CA VAL A 609 12.67 3.79 -26.95
C VAL A 609 13.43 4.78 -26.06
N LYS A 610 14.72 5.01 -26.33
CA LYS A 610 15.54 5.96 -25.57
C LYS A 610 14.96 7.39 -25.65
N GLU A 611 14.63 7.86 -26.84
CA GLU A 611 14.01 9.18 -27.05
C GLU A 611 12.63 9.29 -26.37
N TRP A 612 11.83 8.22 -26.41
CA TRP A 612 10.55 8.19 -25.72
C TRP A 612 10.73 8.24 -24.21
N MET A 613 11.64 7.46 -23.65
CA MET A 613 11.97 7.48 -22.22
C MET A 613 12.45 8.86 -21.77
N GLN A 614 13.33 9.49 -22.53
CA GLN A 614 13.79 10.86 -22.24
C GLN A 614 12.63 11.86 -22.21
N ARG A 615 11.73 11.82 -23.20
CA ARG A 615 10.56 12.72 -23.25
C ARG A 615 9.61 12.53 -22.08
N LYS A 616 9.56 11.34 -21.51
CA LYS A 616 8.70 11.01 -20.34
C LYS A 616 9.40 11.25 -19.00
N GLY A 617 10.65 11.68 -19.00
CA GLY A 617 11.46 11.80 -17.77
C GLY A 617 11.83 10.43 -17.16
N ILE A 618 11.68 9.35 -17.93
CA ILE A 618 12.08 8.00 -17.59
C ILE A 618 13.48 7.80 -18.19
N ILE A 619 14.50 8.38 -17.55
CA ILE A 619 15.84 8.36 -18.12
C ILE A 619 16.60 7.14 -17.60
N ILE A 620 17.08 6.30 -18.51
CA ILE A 620 17.94 5.14 -18.24
C ILE A 620 19.36 5.45 -18.68
#